data_0fdfdf3443417166fc019ae1e359c596
#
_entry.id   0fdfdf3443417166fc019ae1e359c596
#
_cell.length_a   1.000
_cell.length_b   1.000
_cell.length_c   1.000
_cell.angle_alpha   90.00
_cell.angle_beta   90.00
_cell.angle_gamma   90.00
#
_symmetry.space_group_name_H-M   'P 1'
#
loop_
_entity.id
_entity.type
_entity.pdbx_description
1 polymer ?
#
loop_
_entity_poly.entity_id
_entity_poly.type
_entity_poly.pdbx_seq_one_letter_code
_entity_poly.pdbx_strand_id
1 'polypeptide(L)'
;MSLASLPEFAALRSHADGVRIPPDASVPLTPRVRALVDSALVRRLARVSQLGLVSLVYPGAVHSRLEHSLGVYRLAVEFLVRLEGDARFATLVGTEDASAFLAAALLHDVGHWAYCHPLEDMGLPELPRHESLLRGLLLDGEAAGILARDSLHAGVPYGRHFDQDRLLASLCLDERGEALAITEKGRTAAELLVFARYVMFSEVYWHHAVRAATAMLQRAVWIVRPAIDPALLMRSDDASFADWLTRTAAGTPAAPLAAGLFGPTRRLFKRAASFDALHHPEVHRAIAGRSYADTAAISARLAERLSARLATPVDPHTLLVDAPPAEREVEFRLQVRERPARHAMGATHRWHRLEDVSPVVRSLAHEQFDDLVKRVRIFADPVPAAAIASCEGLEDIILEAVAG
;
A
#
# COMPACT_ATOMS: atom_id res chain seq x y z
N MET A 1 0.05 -32.48 -15.98
CA MET A 1 1.37 -32.68 -15.37
C MET A 1 1.27 -32.32 -13.89
N SER A 2 2.08 -32.97 -13.03
CA SER A 2 2.09 -32.62 -11.59
C SER A 2 2.77 -31.28 -11.36
N LEU A 3 2.29 -30.48 -10.40
CA LEU A 3 2.93 -29.22 -9.98
C LEU A 3 4.38 -29.43 -9.53
N ALA A 4 4.73 -30.64 -9.05
CA ALA A 4 6.10 -31.01 -8.70
C ALA A 4 7.10 -30.86 -9.87
N SER A 5 6.62 -30.84 -11.12
CA SER A 5 7.48 -30.63 -12.30
C SER A 5 7.86 -29.19 -12.57
N LEU A 6 7.32 -28.21 -11.81
CA LEU A 6 7.70 -26.82 -11.95
C LEU A 6 9.18 -26.59 -11.58
N PRO A 7 9.99 -25.99 -12.47
CA PRO A 7 11.41 -25.77 -12.23
C PRO A 7 11.68 -24.88 -11.01
N GLU A 8 10.75 -23.99 -10.66
CA GLU A 8 10.82 -23.13 -9.49
C GLU A 8 10.83 -23.93 -8.17
N PHE A 9 10.13 -25.08 -8.11
CA PHE A 9 10.14 -25.94 -6.92
C PHE A 9 11.52 -26.58 -6.69
N ALA A 10 12.19 -27.02 -7.76
CA ALA A 10 13.54 -27.55 -7.67
C ALA A 10 14.55 -26.46 -7.29
N ALA A 11 14.44 -25.28 -7.90
CA ALA A 11 15.31 -24.14 -7.61
C ALA A 11 15.14 -23.63 -6.16
N LEU A 12 13.94 -23.60 -5.60
CA LEU A 12 13.70 -23.24 -4.20
C LEU A 12 14.37 -24.23 -3.23
N ARG A 13 14.29 -25.55 -3.52
CA ARG A 13 14.88 -26.61 -2.68
C ARG A 13 16.40 -26.69 -2.76
N SER A 14 16.99 -26.38 -3.91
CA SER A 14 18.45 -26.48 -4.13
C SER A 14 19.23 -25.27 -3.60
N HIS A 15 18.57 -24.14 -3.35
CA HIS A 15 19.19 -22.84 -3.05
C HIS A 15 20.25 -22.40 -4.07
N ALA A 16 20.30 -23.05 -5.24
CA ALA A 16 21.21 -22.72 -6.33
C ALA A 16 20.66 -21.53 -7.14
N ASP A 17 21.53 -20.71 -7.67
CA ASP A 17 21.22 -19.61 -8.61
C ASP A 17 20.09 -18.65 -8.14
N GLY A 18 20.07 -18.29 -6.86
CA GLY A 18 19.09 -17.38 -6.28
C GLY A 18 19.60 -15.95 -6.05
N VAL A 19 18.70 -14.97 -6.10
CA VAL A 19 18.95 -13.64 -5.54
C VAL A 19 18.62 -13.66 -4.05
N ARG A 20 19.54 -13.10 -3.24
CA ARG A 20 19.31 -12.97 -1.79
C ARG A 20 18.58 -11.68 -1.46
N ILE A 21 17.53 -11.79 -0.66
CA ILE A 21 16.80 -10.64 -0.08
C ILE A 21 17.08 -10.66 1.43
N PRO A 22 17.55 -9.56 2.03
CA PRO A 22 17.72 -9.47 3.47
C PRO A 22 16.42 -9.75 4.25
N PRO A 23 16.47 -10.36 5.47
CA PRO A 23 17.71 -10.79 6.10
C PRO A 23 18.25 -12.14 5.59
N ASP A 24 17.49 -13.11 5.10
CA ASP A 24 18.03 -14.43 4.76
C ASP A 24 17.20 -15.21 3.72
N ALA A 25 16.42 -14.52 2.90
CA ALA A 25 15.59 -15.19 1.90
C ALA A 25 16.32 -15.35 0.55
N SER A 26 16.38 -16.57 0.04
CA SER A 26 16.83 -16.85 -1.33
C SER A 26 15.62 -16.94 -2.26
N VAL A 27 15.66 -16.19 -3.35
CA VAL A 27 14.62 -16.18 -4.39
C VAL A 27 15.05 -17.12 -5.51
N PRO A 28 14.30 -18.16 -5.85
CA PRO A 28 14.66 -19.08 -6.92
C PRO A 28 14.57 -18.38 -8.29
N LEU A 29 15.67 -18.31 -9.03
CA LEU A 29 15.72 -17.73 -10.38
C LEU A 29 15.94 -18.81 -11.43
N THR A 30 14.85 -19.34 -11.97
CA THR A 30 14.91 -20.18 -13.18
C THR A 30 15.27 -19.30 -14.41
N PRO A 31 15.73 -19.89 -15.52
CA PRO A 31 16.05 -19.11 -16.73
C PRO A 31 14.92 -18.20 -17.21
N ARG A 32 13.66 -18.66 -17.15
CA ARG A 32 12.49 -17.88 -17.53
C ARG A 32 12.19 -16.74 -16.58
N VAL A 33 12.31 -16.96 -15.27
CA VAL A 33 12.15 -15.93 -14.24
C VAL A 33 13.26 -14.89 -14.35
N ARG A 34 14.50 -15.34 -14.58
CA ARG A 34 15.64 -14.44 -14.82
C ARG A 34 15.40 -13.52 -16.02
N ALA A 35 14.87 -14.05 -17.13
CA ALA A 35 14.56 -13.24 -18.30
C ALA A 35 13.55 -12.11 -18.00
N LEU A 36 12.56 -12.36 -17.15
CA LEU A 36 11.61 -11.34 -16.69
C LEU A 36 12.27 -10.33 -15.76
N VAL A 37 13.05 -10.80 -14.78
CA VAL A 37 13.72 -9.95 -13.77
C VAL A 37 14.74 -9.02 -14.43
N ASP A 38 15.44 -9.48 -15.48
CA ASP A 38 16.45 -8.71 -16.20
C ASP A 38 15.86 -7.80 -17.28
N SER A 39 14.54 -7.88 -17.57
CA SER A 39 13.87 -6.97 -18.50
C SER A 39 13.91 -5.51 -18.01
N ALA A 40 13.95 -4.54 -18.93
CA ALA A 40 13.96 -3.12 -18.59
C ALA A 40 12.74 -2.72 -17.75
N LEU A 41 11.58 -3.32 -18.02
CA LEU A 41 10.33 -3.10 -17.30
C LEU A 41 10.45 -3.44 -15.81
N VAL A 42 10.95 -4.63 -15.48
CA VAL A 42 11.11 -5.08 -14.09
C VAL A 42 12.30 -4.40 -13.42
N ARG A 43 13.42 -4.22 -14.13
CA ARG A 43 14.62 -3.52 -13.61
C ARG A 43 14.34 -2.09 -13.18
N ARG A 44 13.40 -1.40 -13.83
CA ARG A 44 12.97 -0.05 -13.43
C ARG A 44 12.49 0.01 -11.98
N LEU A 45 11.81 -1.04 -11.50
CA LEU A 45 11.29 -1.11 -10.13
C LEU A 45 12.38 -1.04 -9.04
N ALA A 46 13.65 -1.32 -9.38
CA ALA A 46 14.77 -1.13 -8.46
C ALA A 46 15.00 0.33 -8.04
N ARG A 47 14.45 1.29 -8.80
CA ARG A 47 14.58 2.73 -8.56
C ARG A 47 13.25 3.40 -8.17
N VAL A 48 12.24 2.60 -7.89
CA VAL A 48 10.94 3.04 -7.35
C VAL A 48 10.81 2.46 -5.95
N SER A 49 10.73 3.34 -4.94
CA SER A 49 10.60 2.90 -3.55
C SER A 49 9.23 2.29 -3.28
N GLN A 50 9.20 1.23 -2.46
CA GLN A 50 7.97 0.57 -2.06
C GLN A 50 7.11 1.47 -1.17
N LEU A 51 7.73 2.19 -0.26
CA LEU A 51 7.06 2.99 0.75
C LEU A 51 7.10 4.51 0.48
N GLY A 52 7.64 4.93 -0.67
CA GLY A 52 7.68 6.33 -1.09
C GLY A 52 8.28 7.27 -0.03
N LEU A 53 7.50 8.28 0.41
CA LEU A 53 7.93 9.30 1.34
C LEU A 53 8.17 8.82 2.78
N VAL A 54 7.87 7.57 3.11
CA VAL A 54 8.10 7.00 4.45
C VAL A 54 9.58 7.10 4.85
N SER A 55 10.50 6.97 3.89
CA SER A 55 11.94 7.09 4.12
C SER A 55 12.38 8.47 4.64
N LEU A 56 11.59 9.53 4.41
CA LEU A 56 11.83 10.86 4.98
C LEU A 56 11.63 10.89 6.51
N VAL A 57 10.91 9.93 7.07
CA VAL A 57 10.62 9.82 8.50
C VAL A 57 11.34 8.62 9.11
N TYR A 58 11.39 7.50 8.39
CA TYR A 58 12.02 6.24 8.78
C TYR A 58 13.15 5.91 7.80
N PRO A 59 14.39 6.33 8.05
CA PRO A 59 15.51 6.18 7.10
C PRO A 59 15.81 4.75 6.66
N GLY A 60 15.41 3.75 7.42
CA GLY A 60 15.53 2.32 7.06
C GLY A 60 14.45 1.83 6.08
N ALA A 61 13.43 2.61 5.75
CA ALA A 61 12.35 2.25 4.84
C ALA A 61 12.73 2.54 3.38
N VAL A 62 13.80 1.91 2.89
CA VAL A 62 14.43 2.20 1.59
C VAL A 62 14.31 1.05 0.57
N HIS A 63 13.61 -0.04 0.91
CA HIS A 63 13.46 -1.16 -0.01
C HIS A 63 12.67 -0.77 -1.27
N SER A 64 13.09 -1.33 -2.39
CA SER A 64 12.52 -1.05 -3.70
C SER A 64 11.31 -1.93 -4.02
N ARG A 65 10.52 -1.53 -5.01
CA ARG A 65 9.45 -2.37 -5.57
C ARG A 65 9.99 -3.64 -6.23
N LEU A 66 11.21 -3.62 -6.74
CA LEU A 66 11.85 -4.85 -7.23
C LEU A 66 12.07 -5.85 -6.09
N GLU A 67 12.61 -5.40 -4.96
CA GLU A 67 12.81 -6.27 -3.78
C GLU A 67 11.47 -6.84 -3.29
N HIS A 68 10.44 -6.00 -3.23
CA HIS A 68 9.08 -6.41 -2.90
C HIS A 68 8.54 -7.47 -3.88
N SER A 69 8.60 -7.22 -5.19
CA SER A 69 8.13 -8.16 -6.23
C SER A 69 8.84 -9.51 -6.18
N LEU A 70 10.15 -9.52 -5.95
CA LEU A 70 10.92 -10.74 -5.75
C LEU A 70 10.49 -11.49 -4.47
N GLY A 71 10.20 -10.77 -3.38
CA GLY A 71 9.68 -11.34 -2.15
C GLY A 71 8.30 -11.97 -2.33
N VAL A 72 7.39 -11.29 -3.03
CA VAL A 72 6.05 -11.79 -3.37
C VAL A 72 6.13 -13.03 -4.25
N TYR A 73 6.96 -13.01 -5.28
CA TYR A 73 7.19 -14.16 -6.13
C TYR A 73 7.72 -15.38 -5.33
N ARG A 74 8.71 -15.20 -4.46
CA ARG A 74 9.22 -16.28 -3.60
C ARG A 74 8.11 -16.88 -2.75
N LEU A 75 7.29 -16.05 -2.11
CA LEU A 75 6.14 -16.52 -1.34
C LEU A 75 5.13 -17.28 -2.19
N ALA A 76 4.87 -16.83 -3.41
CA ALA A 76 3.98 -17.53 -4.34
C ALA A 76 4.50 -18.95 -4.63
N VAL A 77 5.81 -19.15 -4.81
CA VAL A 77 6.40 -20.49 -4.95
C VAL A 77 6.17 -21.32 -3.68
N GLU A 78 6.39 -20.76 -2.50
CA GLU A 78 6.17 -21.45 -1.22
C GLU A 78 4.69 -21.85 -1.01
N PHE A 79 3.75 -20.97 -1.39
CA PHE A 79 2.32 -21.29 -1.39
C PHE A 79 1.99 -22.50 -2.27
N LEU A 80 2.47 -22.51 -3.50
CA LEU A 80 2.25 -23.62 -4.42
C LEU A 80 2.86 -24.93 -3.90
N VAL A 81 4.08 -24.89 -3.39
CA VAL A 81 4.75 -26.04 -2.77
C VAL A 81 3.94 -26.57 -1.59
N ARG A 82 3.35 -25.68 -0.79
CA ARG A 82 2.51 -26.09 0.35
C ARG A 82 1.19 -26.69 -0.07
N LEU A 83 0.55 -26.13 -1.10
CA LEU A 83 -0.77 -26.57 -1.56
C LEU A 83 -0.71 -27.77 -2.50
N GLU A 84 0.43 -28.08 -3.10
CA GLU A 84 0.63 -29.27 -3.96
C GLU A 84 0.15 -30.57 -3.29
N GLY A 85 0.32 -30.67 -1.97
CA GLY A 85 -0.10 -31.83 -1.18
C GLY A 85 -1.62 -31.90 -0.90
N ASP A 86 -2.41 -30.90 -1.25
CA ASP A 86 -3.88 -30.94 -1.14
C ASP A 86 -4.47 -31.51 -2.43
N ALA A 87 -5.11 -32.70 -2.34
CA ALA A 87 -5.66 -33.39 -3.51
C ALA A 87 -6.71 -32.57 -4.26
N ARG A 88 -7.48 -31.70 -3.57
CA ARG A 88 -8.47 -30.82 -4.21
C ARG A 88 -7.78 -29.71 -4.99
N PHE A 89 -6.72 -29.11 -4.41
CA PHE A 89 -5.92 -28.10 -5.10
C PHE A 89 -5.29 -28.67 -6.38
N ALA A 90 -4.72 -29.86 -6.32
CA ALA A 90 -4.11 -30.54 -7.47
C ALA A 90 -5.11 -30.88 -8.60
N THR A 91 -6.42 -30.96 -8.32
CA THR A 91 -7.45 -31.14 -9.34
C THR A 91 -7.92 -29.83 -9.97
N LEU A 92 -7.76 -28.69 -9.26
CA LEU A 92 -8.23 -27.37 -9.70
C LEU A 92 -7.15 -26.57 -10.42
N VAL A 93 -5.88 -26.76 -10.04
CA VAL A 93 -4.76 -25.92 -10.50
C VAL A 93 -3.77 -26.78 -11.28
N GLY A 94 -3.67 -26.51 -12.57
CA GLY A 94 -2.69 -27.11 -13.46
C GLY A 94 -1.32 -26.40 -13.41
N THR A 95 -0.34 -26.96 -14.13
CA THR A 95 0.99 -26.33 -14.25
C THR A 95 0.95 -24.99 -14.96
N GLU A 96 0.01 -24.78 -15.88
CA GLU A 96 -0.19 -23.51 -16.58
C GLU A 96 -0.71 -22.44 -15.60
N ASP A 97 -1.75 -22.77 -14.82
CA ASP A 97 -2.31 -21.84 -13.83
C ASP A 97 -1.27 -21.47 -12.77
N ALA A 98 -0.52 -22.46 -12.26
CA ALA A 98 0.52 -22.25 -11.28
C ALA A 98 1.66 -21.40 -11.84
N SER A 99 2.08 -21.67 -13.06
CA SER A 99 3.07 -20.87 -13.77
C SER A 99 2.57 -19.44 -13.97
N ALA A 100 1.32 -19.27 -14.36
CA ALA A 100 0.61 -18.02 -14.49
C ALA A 100 0.59 -17.23 -13.16
N PHE A 101 0.23 -17.87 -12.08
CA PHE A 101 0.26 -17.27 -10.74
C PHE A 101 1.64 -16.76 -10.34
N LEU A 102 2.72 -17.49 -10.67
CA LEU A 102 4.10 -17.10 -10.34
C LEU A 102 4.55 -15.84 -11.10
N ALA A 103 4.26 -15.73 -12.40
CA ALA A 103 4.64 -14.52 -13.12
C ALA A 103 3.86 -13.32 -12.67
N ALA A 104 2.62 -13.50 -12.38
CA ALA A 104 1.84 -12.42 -11.88
C ALA A 104 2.29 -11.96 -10.49
N ALA A 105 2.67 -12.86 -9.60
CA ALA A 105 3.32 -12.50 -8.35
C ALA A 105 4.61 -11.68 -8.56
N LEU A 106 5.36 -11.97 -9.62
CA LEU A 106 6.55 -11.20 -9.98
C LEU A 106 6.22 -9.85 -10.62
N LEU A 107 5.17 -9.79 -11.45
CA LEU A 107 4.90 -8.65 -12.34
C LEU A 107 3.79 -7.71 -11.83
N HIS A 108 3.14 -8.01 -10.70
CA HIS A 108 1.99 -7.24 -10.20
C HIS A 108 2.29 -5.74 -10.02
N ASP A 109 3.53 -5.39 -9.70
CA ASP A 109 3.97 -4.02 -9.41
C ASP A 109 4.55 -3.27 -10.62
N VAL A 110 4.67 -3.90 -11.82
CA VAL A 110 5.32 -3.24 -12.97
C VAL A 110 4.56 -2.02 -13.51
N GLY A 111 3.29 -1.89 -13.18
CA GLY A 111 2.49 -0.69 -13.49
C GLY A 111 2.81 0.52 -12.60
N HIS A 112 3.47 0.34 -11.46
CA HIS A 112 3.75 1.42 -10.53
C HIS A 112 4.79 2.41 -11.08
N TRP A 113 4.56 3.67 -10.82
CA TRP A 113 5.45 4.81 -11.07
C TRP A 113 5.79 5.50 -9.73
N ALA A 114 6.68 6.48 -9.76
CA ALA A 114 7.16 7.15 -8.55
C ALA A 114 6.01 7.78 -7.75
N TYR A 115 5.91 7.46 -6.47
CA TYR A 115 4.89 7.98 -5.53
C TYR A 115 3.44 7.77 -5.98
N CYS A 116 3.14 6.74 -6.81
CA CYS A 116 1.82 6.59 -7.44
C CYS A 116 0.66 6.54 -6.43
N HIS A 117 0.72 5.72 -5.38
CA HIS A 117 -0.39 5.59 -4.42
C HIS A 117 -0.86 6.92 -3.80
N PRO A 118 0.03 7.74 -3.18
CA PRO A 118 -0.38 9.05 -2.69
C PRO A 118 -1.02 9.94 -3.75
N LEU A 119 -0.60 9.81 -5.00
CA LEU A 119 -1.10 10.65 -6.09
C LEU A 119 -2.37 10.08 -6.72
N GLU A 120 -2.51 8.77 -6.80
CA GLU A 120 -3.76 8.10 -7.20
C GLU A 120 -4.92 8.39 -6.23
N ASP A 121 -4.62 8.48 -4.93
CA ASP A 121 -5.59 8.86 -3.90
C ASP A 121 -6.22 10.24 -4.14
N MET A 122 -5.59 11.10 -4.94
CA MET A 122 -6.16 12.38 -5.34
C MET A 122 -7.33 12.24 -6.32
N GLY A 123 -7.47 11.11 -7.01
CA GLY A 123 -8.54 10.86 -7.99
C GLY A 123 -8.52 11.81 -9.19
N LEU A 124 -7.35 12.29 -9.60
CA LEU A 124 -7.21 13.23 -10.72
C LEU A 124 -7.25 12.50 -12.05
N PRO A 125 -8.01 13.02 -13.06
CA PRO A 125 -8.08 12.39 -14.38
C PRO A 125 -6.73 12.31 -15.12
N GLU A 126 -5.81 13.22 -14.81
CA GLU A 126 -4.46 13.27 -15.39
C GLU A 126 -3.53 12.20 -14.84
N LEU A 127 -3.89 11.58 -13.70
CA LEU A 127 -3.07 10.58 -13.03
C LEU A 127 -3.67 9.19 -13.26
N PRO A 128 -3.07 8.37 -14.12
CA PRO A 128 -3.57 7.02 -14.39
C PRO A 128 -3.37 6.11 -13.19
N ARG A 129 -4.31 5.22 -12.96
CA ARG A 129 -4.13 4.15 -11.97
C ARG A 129 -3.14 3.11 -12.49
N HIS A 130 -2.22 2.67 -11.62
CA HIS A 130 -1.17 1.72 -12.00
C HIS A 130 -1.74 0.39 -12.52
N GLU A 131 -2.89 -0.06 -12.00
CA GLU A 131 -3.55 -1.28 -12.50
C GLU A 131 -4.00 -1.13 -13.96
N SER A 132 -4.44 0.06 -14.38
CA SER A 132 -4.86 0.31 -15.76
C SER A 132 -3.71 0.24 -16.76
N LEU A 133 -2.49 0.53 -16.29
CA LEU A 133 -1.26 0.51 -17.09
C LEU A 133 -0.73 -0.91 -17.29
N LEU A 134 -0.98 -1.79 -16.32
CA LEU A 134 -0.43 -3.13 -16.27
C LEU A 134 -0.71 -3.92 -17.56
N ARG A 135 -1.95 -3.87 -18.04
CA ARG A 135 -2.36 -4.60 -19.24
C ARG A 135 -1.53 -4.20 -20.48
N GLY A 136 -1.38 -2.90 -20.75
CA GLY A 136 -0.60 -2.43 -21.89
C GLY A 136 0.88 -2.80 -21.78
N LEU A 137 1.47 -2.63 -20.59
CA LEU A 137 2.86 -2.96 -20.34
C LEU A 137 3.18 -4.45 -20.50
N LEU A 138 2.22 -5.34 -20.16
CA LEU A 138 2.38 -6.78 -20.26
C LEU A 138 2.04 -7.34 -21.63
N LEU A 139 1.13 -6.71 -22.39
CA LEU A 139 0.67 -7.24 -23.70
C LEU A 139 1.41 -6.65 -24.89
N ASP A 140 1.91 -5.40 -24.80
CA ASP A 140 2.45 -4.66 -25.94
C ASP A 140 3.96 -4.40 -25.85
N GLY A 141 4.63 -4.78 -24.72
CA GLY A 141 6.01 -4.47 -24.43
C GLY A 141 7.00 -5.65 -24.52
N GLU A 142 8.23 -5.40 -24.05
CA GLU A 142 9.29 -6.41 -23.91
C GLU A 142 8.82 -7.63 -23.12
N ALA A 143 8.06 -7.40 -22.03
CA ALA A 143 7.49 -8.45 -21.21
C ALA A 143 6.54 -9.36 -21.98
N ALA A 144 5.77 -8.83 -22.92
CA ALA A 144 4.88 -9.62 -23.80
C ALA A 144 5.65 -10.69 -24.58
N GLY A 145 6.82 -10.32 -25.15
CA GLY A 145 7.67 -11.25 -25.88
C GLY A 145 8.27 -12.35 -25.00
N ILE A 146 8.50 -12.07 -23.73
CA ILE A 146 8.99 -13.04 -22.75
C ILE A 146 7.85 -13.95 -22.28
N LEU A 147 6.67 -13.35 -21.95
CA LEU A 147 5.47 -14.08 -21.49
C LEU A 147 4.85 -14.95 -22.57
N ALA A 148 4.87 -14.51 -23.84
CA ALA A 148 4.35 -15.30 -24.96
C ALA A 148 5.13 -16.61 -25.18
N ARG A 149 6.34 -16.71 -24.65
CA ARG A 149 7.14 -17.94 -24.67
C ARG A 149 6.86 -18.85 -23.47
N ASP A 150 6.12 -18.34 -22.49
CA ASP A 150 5.80 -19.02 -21.24
C ASP A 150 4.44 -18.53 -20.72
N SER A 151 3.45 -19.41 -20.55
CA SER A 151 2.09 -19.02 -20.13
C SER A 151 1.99 -18.76 -18.62
N LEU A 152 1.63 -17.52 -18.20
CA LEU A 152 1.59 -17.16 -16.77
C LEU A 152 0.61 -15.99 -16.39
N HIS A 153 -0.15 -16.08 -15.26
CA HIS A 153 -1.07 -15.06 -14.71
C HIS A 153 -0.94 -14.84 -13.19
N ALA A 154 -1.45 -13.72 -12.69
CA ALA A 154 -1.03 -12.98 -11.52
C ALA A 154 -1.81 -13.06 -10.20
N GLY A 155 -1.20 -12.78 -9.08
CA GLY A 155 -1.70 -11.98 -7.99
C GLY A 155 -1.36 -12.23 -6.51
N VAL A 156 -0.98 -11.18 -5.82
CA VAL A 156 -1.18 -10.55 -4.49
C VAL A 156 -0.16 -10.74 -3.34
N PRO A 157 0.04 -9.68 -2.52
CA PRO A 157 1.25 -9.40 -1.72
C PRO A 157 1.19 -9.63 -0.17
N TYR A 158 2.12 -9.18 0.60
CA TYR A 158 2.98 -9.63 1.61
C TYR A 158 3.33 -8.70 2.81
N GLY A 159 3.81 -9.17 3.94
CA GLY A 159 4.46 -8.46 5.03
C GLY A 159 5.09 -9.35 6.13
N ARG A 160 6.23 -8.94 6.72
CA ARG A 160 6.98 -9.69 7.73
C ARG A 160 6.85 -9.08 9.13
N HIS A 161 6.29 -9.80 10.10
CA HIS A 161 6.45 -9.71 11.57
C HIS A 161 5.59 -10.78 12.29
N PHE A 162 5.44 -11.95 11.67
CA PHE A 162 4.68 -13.08 12.20
C PHE A 162 5.41 -14.37 11.79
N ASP A 163 5.08 -15.47 12.44
CA ASP A 163 5.60 -16.79 12.09
C ASP A 163 5.06 -17.22 10.72
N GLN A 164 5.77 -16.82 9.67
CA GLN A 164 5.42 -17.07 8.28
C GLN A 164 5.37 -18.57 7.99
N ASP A 165 6.34 -19.34 8.47
CA ASP A 165 6.43 -20.77 8.21
C ASP A 165 5.24 -21.50 8.83
N ARG A 166 4.83 -21.11 10.03
CA ARG A 166 3.64 -21.65 10.69
C ARG A 166 2.35 -21.28 9.96
N LEU A 167 2.23 -20.06 9.47
CA LEU A 167 1.09 -19.64 8.66
C LEU A 167 1.03 -20.42 7.36
N LEU A 168 2.13 -20.48 6.61
CA LEU A 168 2.25 -21.26 5.37
C LEU A 168 1.92 -22.74 5.60
N ALA A 169 2.48 -23.36 6.65
CA ALA A 169 2.20 -24.75 7.00
C ALA A 169 0.74 -25.01 7.38
N SER A 170 -0.03 -23.97 7.69
CA SER A 170 -1.45 -24.08 8.03
C SER A 170 -2.40 -23.87 6.87
N LEU A 171 -1.93 -23.41 5.71
CA LEU A 171 -2.77 -23.13 4.55
C LEU A 171 -3.51 -24.38 4.07
N CYS A 172 -4.77 -24.19 3.70
CA CYS A 172 -5.64 -25.17 3.09
C CYS A 172 -6.69 -24.45 2.24
N LEU A 173 -7.48 -25.21 1.47
CA LEU A 173 -8.68 -24.68 0.84
C LEU A 173 -9.82 -24.61 1.85
N ASP A 174 -10.76 -23.67 1.65
CA ASP A 174 -12.00 -23.59 2.40
C ASP A 174 -12.90 -24.83 2.18
N GLU A 175 -14.08 -24.86 2.79
CA GLU A 175 -15.01 -25.99 2.70
C GLU A 175 -15.41 -26.30 1.26
N ARG A 176 -15.57 -25.26 0.43
CA ARG A 176 -16.00 -25.37 -0.97
C ARG A 176 -14.85 -25.60 -1.94
N GLY A 177 -13.60 -25.35 -1.53
CA GLY A 177 -12.44 -25.37 -2.41
C GLY A 177 -12.31 -24.11 -3.27
N GLU A 178 -13.00 -23.03 -2.92
CA GLU A 178 -13.08 -21.80 -3.72
C GLU A 178 -12.12 -20.70 -3.22
N ALA A 179 -11.69 -20.78 -1.95
CA ALA A 179 -10.84 -19.77 -1.34
C ALA A 179 -9.75 -20.38 -0.45
N LEU A 180 -8.71 -19.59 -0.21
CA LEU A 180 -7.68 -19.92 0.78
C LEU A 180 -8.24 -19.79 2.20
N ALA A 181 -7.89 -20.75 3.03
CA ALA A 181 -8.20 -20.83 4.44
C ALA A 181 -6.98 -21.31 5.23
N ILE A 182 -7.07 -21.29 6.55
CA ILE A 182 -6.03 -21.83 7.43
C ILE A 182 -6.62 -22.91 8.35
N THR A 183 -5.78 -23.83 8.79
CA THR A 183 -6.13 -24.71 9.88
C THR A 183 -6.00 -23.98 11.23
N GLU A 184 -6.64 -24.47 12.27
CA GLU A 184 -6.55 -23.96 13.66
C GLU A 184 -5.09 -23.70 14.11
N LYS A 185 -4.13 -24.50 13.62
CA LYS A 185 -2.70 -24.35 13.96
C LYS A 185 -2.11 -23.01 13.47
N GLY A 186 -2.67 -22.42 12.41
CA GLY A 186 -2.23 -21.13 11.86
C GLY A 186 -2.91 -19.93 12.49
N ARG A 187 -3.91 -20.12 13.35
CA ARG A 187 -4.70 -19.04 13.91
C ARG A 187 -3.85 -17.95 14.57
N THR A 188 -2.95 -18.31 15.49
CA THR A 188 -2.10 -17.33 16.17
C THR A 188 -1.17 -16.59 15.21
N ALA A 189 -0.62 -17.28 14.19
CA ALA A 189 0.21 -16.62 13.18
C ALA A 189 -0.62 -15.65 12.31
N ALA A 190 -1.86 -15.98 12.00
CA ALA A 190 -2.79 -15.08 11.31
C ALA A 190 -3.19 -13.87 12.18
N GLU A 191 -3.45 -14.07 13.47
CA GLU A 191 -3.70 -12.98 14.44
C GLU A 191 -2.52 -12.01 14.49
N LEU A 192 -1.29 -12.51 14.55
CA LEU A 192 -0.08 -11.70 14.53
C LEU A 192 0.12 -10.96 13.20
N LEU A 193 -0.23 -11.57 12.07
CA LEU A 193 -0.21 -10.89 10.76
C LEU A 193 -1.17 -9.71 10.75
N VAL A 194 -2.40 -9.90 11.22
CA VAL A 194 -3.41 -8.84 11.33
C VAL A 194 -2.91 -7.71 12.22
N PHE A 195 -2.35 -8.04 13.38
CA PHE A 195 -1.79 -7.07 14.32
C PHE A 195 -0.58 -6.32 13.71
N ALA A 196 0.34 -7.04 13.06
CA ALA A 196 1.48 -6.43 12.38
C ALA A 196 1.02 -5.45 11.28
N ARG A 197 -0.03 -5.80 10.51
CA ARG A 197 -0.64 -4.90 9.53
C ARG A 197 -1.22 -3.65 10.21
N TYR A 198 -1.95 -3.81 11.31
CA TYR A 198 -2.47 -2.68 12.08
C TYR A 198 -1.35 -1.73 12.53
N VAL A 199 -0.26 -2.27 13.10
CA VAL A 199 0.90 -1.47 13.53
C VAL A 199 1.54 -0.74 12.35
N MET A 200 1.71 -1.41 11.21
CA MET A 200 2.24 -0.76 10.00
C MET A 200 1.36 0.39 9.53
N PHE A 201 0.05 0.22 9.58
CA PHE A 201 -0.87 1.29 9.19
C PHE A 201 -0.85 2.45 10.20
N SER A 202 -0.98 2.17 11.50
CA SER A 202 -1.07 3.22 12.53
C SER A 202 0.24 3.99 12.69
N GLU A 203 1.36 3.27 12.76
CA GLU A 203 2.66 3.86 13.11
C GLU A 203 3.50 4.28 11.92
N VAL A 204 3.28 3.68 10.73
CA VAL A 204 4.10 3.96 9.55
C VAL A 204 3.31 4.74 8.51
N TYR A 205 2.26 4.16 7.91
CA TYR A 205 1.55 4.82 6.81
C TYR A 205 0.72 6.02 7.28
N TRP A 206 0.07 5.93 8.46
CA TRP A 206 -0.72 7.00 9.05
C TRP A 206 0.06 7.83 10.08
N HIS A 207 1.37 7.62 10.20
CA HIS A 207 2.21 8.49 11.02
C HIS A 207 2.09 9.95 10.56
N HIS A 208 1.89 10.87 11.50
CA HIS A 208 1.56 12.26 11.16
C HIS A 208 2.61 12.96 10.28
N ALA A 209 3.90 12.64 10.44
CA ALA A 209 4.95 13.25 9.61
C ALA A 209 4.98 12.65 8.19
N VAL A 210 4.63 11.36 8.02
CA VAL A 210 4.48 10.73 6.71
C VAL A 210 3.27 11.34 5.99
N ARG A 211 2.14 11.50 6.68
CA ARG A 211 0.96 12.17 6.12
C ARG A 211 1.22 13.63 5.78
N ALA A 212 2.03 14.35 6.57
CA ALA A 212 2.45 15.70 6.23
C ALA A 212 3.23 15.73 4.91
N ALA A 213 4.20 14.84 4.74
CA ALA A 213 4.96 14.71 3.49
C ALA A 213 4.04 14.35 2.31
N THR A 214 3.10 13.42 2.50
CA THR A 214 2.07 13.06 1.51
C THR A 214 1.22 14.28 1.12
N ALA A 215 0.68 15.02 2.08
CA ALA A 215 -0.14 16.20 1.82
C ALA A 215 0.65 17.31 1.11
N MET A 216 1.94 17.48 1.46
CA MET A 216 2.84 18.40 0.75
C MET A 216 3.04 17.98 -0.71
N LEU A 217 3.29 16.69 -0.96
CA LEU A 217 3.43 16.15 -2.31
C LEU A 217 2.15 16.36 -3.14
N GLN A 218 1.01 15.95 -2.58
CA GLN A 218 -0.29 16.10 -3.23
C GLN A 218 -0.59 17.57 -3.57
N ARG A 219 -0.34 18.49 -2.65
CA ARG A 219 -0.54 19.92 -2.89
C ARG A 219 0.42 20.47 -3.96
N ALA A 220 1.69 20.07 -3.94
CA ALA A 220 2.65 20.50 -4.96
C ALA A 220 2.21 20.01 -6.36
N VAL A 221 1.83 18.75 -6.49
CA VAL A 221 1.33 18.17 -7.74
C VAL A 221 0.02 18.82 -8.18
N TRP A 222 -0.89 19.11 -7.25
CA TRP A 222 -2.14 19.84 -7.56
C TRP A 222 -1.90 21.19 -8.18
N ILE A 223 -0.93 21.96 -7.66
CA ILE A 223 -0.60 23.29 -8.18
C ILE A 223 0.00 23.20 -9.59
N VAL A 224 0.88 22.22 -9.81
CA VAL A 224 1.55 22.05 -11.11
C VAL A 224 0.83 21.10 -12.08
N ARG A 225 -0.37 20.63 -11.75
CA ARG A 225 -1.10 19.63 -12.56
C ARG A 225 -1.28 19.97 -14.03
N PRO A 226 -1.39 21.25 -14.47
CA PRO A 226 -1.49 21.56 -15.89
C PRO A 226 -0.23 21.19 -16.70
N ALA A 227 0.90 20.94 -16.02
CA ALA A 227 2.16 20.54 -16.64
C ALA A 227 2.41 19.01 -16.56
N ILE A 228 1.44 18.23 -16.09
CA ILE A 228 1.56 16.77 -16.00
C ILE A 228 1.48 16.18 -17.40
N ASP A 229 2.53 15.42 -17.73
CA ASP A 229 2.52 14.47 -18.85
C ASP A 229 2.43 13.04 -18.27
N PRO A 230 1.29 12.36 -18.42
CA PRO A 230 1.12 10.99 -17.92
C PRO A 230 2.17 10.02 -18.47
N ALA A 231 2.57 10.16 -19.73
CA ALA A 231 3.58 9.28 -20.33
C ALA A 231 4.97 9.47 -19.72
N LEU A 232 5.29 10.69 -19.28
CA LEU A 232 6.52 10.99 -18.55
C LEU A 232 6.49 10.38 -17.14
N LEU A 233 5.38 10.56 -16.41
CA LEU A 233 5.21 10.04 -15.06
C LEU A 233 5.33 8.52 -15.00
N MET A 234 4.68 7.83 -15.94
CA MET A 234 4.72 6.36 -16.03
C MET A 234 6.12 5.79 -16.22
N ARG A 235 7.04 6.57 -16.77
CA ARG A 235 8.45 6.15 -16.98
C ARG A 235 9.39 6.63 -15.89
N SER A 236 8.94 7.52 -15.01
CA SER A 236 9.78 8.10 -13.96
C SER A 236 10.09 7.09 -12.85
N ASP A 237 11.28 7.20 -12.32
CA ASP A 237 11.68 6.71 -11.02
C ASP A 237 11.62 7.84 -9.98
N ASP A 238 11.88 7.53 -8.72
CA ASP A 238 11.76 8.50 -7.63
C ASP A 238 12.64 9.73 -7.85
N ALA A 239 13.85 9.54 -8.37
CA ALA A 239 14.79 10.65 -8.59
C ALA A 239 14.35 11.56 -9.75
N SER A 240 13.97 10.97 -10.87
CA SER A 240 13.51 11.74 -12.04
C SER A 240 12.19 12.45 -11.79
N PHE A 241 11.30 11.85 -10.99
CA PHE A 241 10.07 12.51 -10.54
C PHE A 241 10.37 13.71 -9.63
N ALA A 242 11.24 13.54 -8.63
CA ALA A 242 11.62 14.62 -7.71
C ALA A 242 12.26 15.79 -8.44
N ASP A 243 13.12 15.52 -9.42
CA ASP A 243 13.73 16.52 -10.27
C ASP A 243 12.71 17.25 -11.16
N TRP A 244 11.79 16.51 -11.80
CA TRP A 244 10.70 17.08 -12.57
C TRP A 244 9.83 18.01 -11.71
N LEU A 245 9.39 17.51 -10.53
CA LEU A 245 8.52 18.31 -9.66
C LEU A 245 9.23 19.56 -9.16
N THR A 246 10.50 19.45 -8.77
CA THR A 246 11.29 20.59 -8.28
C THR A 246 11.44 21.68 -9.35
N ARG A 247 11.73 21.27 -10.59
CA ARG A 247 11.86 22.21 -11.74
C ARG A 247 10.52 22.86 -12.09
N THR A 248 9.46 22.07 -12.17
CA THR A 248 8.13 22.56 -12.55
C THR A 248 7.51 23.45 -11.47
N ALA A 249 7.81 23.20 -10.20
CA ALA A 249 7.36 24.00 -9.08
C ALA A 249 8.08 25.37 -8.97
N ALA A 250 9.23 25.52 -9.61
CA ALA A 250 10.02 26.76 -9.51
C ALA A 250 9.21 27.99 -9.95
N GLY A 251 9.20 29.03 -9.12
CA GLY A 251 8.43 30.26 -9.35
C GLY A 251 6.92 30.12 -9.13
N THR A 252 6.44 28.99 -8.65
CA THR A 252 5.03 28.76 -8.29
C THR A 252 4.84 28.60 -6.77
N PRO A 253 3.61 28.66 -6.24
CA PRO A 253 3.34 28.36 -4.83
C PRO A 253 3.73 26.93 -4.40
N ALA A 254 4.00 26.03 -5.34
CA ALA A 254 4.48 24.67 -5.06
C ALA A 254 5.97 24.62 -4.68
N ALA A 255 6.76 25.65 -4.99
CA ALA A 255 8.20 25.65 -4.76
C ALA A 255 8.61 25.33 -3.32
N PRO A 256 8.03 25.94 -2.27
CA PRO A 256 8.40 25.63 -0.89
C PRO A 256 8.02 24.19 -0.49
N LEU A 257 6.95 23.62 -1.06
CA LEU A 257 6.52 22.26 -0.81
C LEU A 257 7.52 21.26 -1.41
N ALA A 258 7.85 21.42 -2.70
CA ALA A 258 8.82 20.59 -3.38
C ALA A 258 10.22 20.66 -2.74
N ALA A 259 10.67 21.88 -2.40
CA ALA A 259 11.95 22.11 -1.72
C ALA A 259 11.97 21.47 -0.31
N GLY A 260 10.87 21.50 0.42
CA GLY A 260 10.76 20.87 1.73
C GLY A 260 10.84 19.33 1.69
N LEU A 261 10.37 18.72 0.59
CA LEU A 261 10.41 17.27 0.37
C LEU A 261 11.74 16.80 -0.22
N PHE A 262 12.21 17.45 -1.28
CA PHE A 262 13.29 16.97 -2.15
C PHE A 262 14.52 17.87 -2.17
N GLY A 263 14.47 19.01 -1.49
CA GLY A 263 15.62 19.93 -1.40
C GLY A 263 16.72 19.39 -0.48
N PRO A 264 17.87 20.09 -0.45
CA PRO A 264 19.02 19.68 0.36
C PRO A 264 18.75 19.69 1.87
N THR A 265 17.73 20.44 2.30
CA THR A 265 17.29 20.47 3.70
C THR A 265 15.84 20.03 3.78
N ARG A 266 15.60 18.91 4.42
CA ARG A 266 14.24 18.40 4.67
C ARG A 266 13.46 19.34 5.59
N ARG A 267 12.31 19.83 5.12
CA ARG A 267 11.42 20.70 5.89
C ARG A 267 9.98 20.26 5.77
N LEU A 268 9.58 19.30 6.60
CA LEU A 268 8.21 18.83 6.63
C LEU A 268 7.30 19.75 7.45
N PHE A 269 6.10 19.97 6.96
CA PHE A 269 5.05 20.73 7.65
C PHE A 269 4.69 20.05 8.98
N LYS A 270 4.14 20.83 9.89
CA LYS A 270 3.75 20.37 11.22
C LYS A 270 2.24 20.19 11.31
N ARG A 271 1.83 19.21 12.09
CA ARG A 271 0.44 18.98 12.39
C ARG A 271 -0.06 20.08 13.33
N ALA A 272 -1.01 20.89 12.85
CA ALA A 272 -1.71 21.88 13.63
C ALA A 272 -2.91 21.29 14.38
N ALA A 273 -3.65 20.35 13.74
CA ALA A 273 -4.80 19.68 14.36
C ALA A 273 -4.97 18.26 13.83
N SER A 274 -5.76 17.45 14.56
CA SER A 274 -6.05 16.06 14.19
C SER A 274 -7.41 15.63 14.78
N PHE A 275 -8.28 15.08 13.94
CA PHE A 275 -9.67 14.74 14.26
C PHE A 275 -9.95 13.30 13.84
N ASP A 276 -10.24 12.43 14.81
CA ASP A 276 -10.66 11.05 14.54
C ASP A 276 -12.21 10.94 14.56
N ALA A 277 -12.72 9.83 14.05
CA ALA A 277 -14.16 9.63 13.93
C ALA A 277 -14.86 9.43 15.29
N LEU A 278 -14.13 8.98 16.33
CA LEU A 278 -14.69 8.67 17.64
C LEU A 278 -14.87 9.95 18.49
N HIS A 279 -13.85 10.79 18.57
CA HIS A 279 -13.83 11.96 19.46
C HIS A 279 -14.29 13.24 18.78
N HIS A 280 -14.16 13.33 17.44
CA HIS A 280 -14.49 14.50 16.63
C HIS A 280 -15.36 14.13 15.42
N PRO A 281 -16.50 13.44 15.62
CA PRO A 281 -17.28 12.84 14.54
C PRO A 281 -17.83 13.85 13.53
N GLU A 282 -18.08 15.08 13.92
CA GLU A 282 -18.64 16.11 13.04
C GLU A 282 -17.59 16.57 12.02
N VAL A 283 -16.40 16.97 12.48
CA VAL A 283 -15.29 17.39 11.62
C VAL A 283 -14.84 16.24 10.73
N HIS A 284 -14.72 15.03 11.32
CA HIS A 284 -14.30 13.87 10.56
C HIS A 284 -15.28 13.56 9.42
N ARG A 285 -16.57 13.48 9.72
CA ARG A 285 -17.64 13.19 8.72
C ARG A 285 -17.73 14.28 7.66
N ALA A 286 -17.47 15.53 8.03
CA ALA A 286 -17.55 16.66 7.12
C ALA A 286 -16.41 16.67 6.06
N ILE A 287 -15.27 16.04 6.36
CA ILE A 287 -14.05 16.11 5.50
C ILE A 287 -13.65 14.74 4.92
N ALA A 288 -13.78 13.65 5.68
CA ALA A 288 -13.39 12.32 5.23
C ALA A 288 -14.11 11.93 3.91
N GLY A 289 -13.38 11.31 2.99
CA GLY A 289 -13.92 10.87 1.69
C GLY A 289 -14.19 11.98 0.67
N ARG A 290 -13.88 13.23 0.97
CA ARG A 290 -14.01 14.31 -0.02
C ARG A 290 -12.96 14.22 -1.11
N SER A 291 -13.31 14.69 -2.30
CA SER A 291 -12.37 14.81 -3.41
C SER A 291 -11.19 15.72 -3.06
N TYR A 292 -10.07 15.54 -3.74
CA TYR A 292 -8.91 16.43 -3.53
C TYR A 292 -9.23 17.90 -3.89
N ALA A 293 -10.04 18.12 -4.92
CA ALA A 293 -10.49 19.46 -5.28
C ALA A 293 -11.27 20.14 -4.15
N ASP A 294 -12.17 19.39 -3.49
CA ASP A 294 -12.94 19.91 -2.34
C ASP A 294 -12.03 20.20 -1.15
N THR A 295 -11.10 19.31 -0.83
CA THR A 295 -10.16 19.53 0.27
C THR A 295 -9.22 20.71 0.00
N ALA A 296 -8.83 20.94 -1.25
CA ALA A 296 -8.06 22.12 -1.65
C ALA A 296 -8.88 23.42 -1.51
N ALA A 297 -10.16 23.41 -1.88
CA ALA A 297 -11.07 24.53 -1.71
C ALA A 297 -11.33 24.82 -0.22
N ILE A 298 -11.57 23.78 0.59
CA ILE A 298 -11.70 23.90 2.06
C ILE A 298 -10.42 24.52 2.65
N SER A 299 -9.23 24.07 2.23
CA SER A 299 -7.96 24.64 2.68
C SER A 299 -7.89 26.15 2.42
N ALA A 300 -8.34 26.60 1.26
CA ALA A 300 -8.31 28.02 0.90
C ALA A 300 -9.24 28.85 1.80
N ARG A 301 -10.49 28.42 1.97
CA ARG A 301 -11.45 29.09 2.85
C ARG A 301 -11.01 29.08 4.32
N LEU A 302 -10.46 27.94 4.77
CA LEU A 302 -9.92 27.81 6.12
C LEU A 302 -8.74 28.77 6.35
N ALA A 303 -7.84 28.91 5.37
CA ALA A 303 -6.73 29.85 5.46
C ALA A 303 -7.20 31.30 5.58
N GLU A 304 -8.23 31.70 4.84
CA GLU A 304 -8.85 33.02 4.91
C GLU A 304 -9.42 33.29 6.31
N ARG A 305 -10.24 32.37 6.84
CA ARG A 305 -10.87 32.50 8.16
C ARG A 305 -9.83 32.53 9.29
N LEU A 306 -8.81 31.66 9.21
CA LEU A 306 -7.72 31.64 10.18
C LEU A 306 -6.87 32.90 10.11
N SER A 307 -6.62 33.46 8.93
CA SER A 307 -5.90 34.74 8.79
C SER A 307 -6.63 35.86 9.49
N ALA A 308 -7.95 35.94 9.35
CA ALA A 308 -8.78 36.91 10.04
C ALA A 308 -8.80 36.70 11.57
N ARG A 309 -8.91 35.43 12.02
CA ARG A 309 -9.01 35.09 13.45
C ARG A 309 -7.70 35.25 14.21
N LEU A 310 -6.57 34.90 13.57
CA LEU A 310 -5.23 34.96 14.18
C LEU A 310 -4.53 36.30 13.97
N ALA A 311 -5.13 37.21 13.20
CA ALA A 311 -4.51 38.48 12.75
C ALA A 311 -3.10 38.27 12.13
N THR A 312 -2.86 37.12 11.55
CA THR A 312 -1.60 36.70 10.93
C THR A 312 -1.91 36.02 9.61
N PRO A 313 -1.27 36.40 8.50
CA PRO A 313 -1.53 35.77 7.20
C PRO A 313 -1.24 34.25 7.21
N VAL A 314 -2.21 33.46 6.77
CA VAL A 314 -2.08 32.03 6.54
C VAL A 314 -2.20 31.81 5.04
N ASP A 315 -1.12 31.33 4.42
CA ASP A 315 -1.10 31.08 2.98
C ASP A 315 -1.95 29.86 2.62
N PRO A 316 -2.97 30.00 1.74
CA PRO A 316 -3.85 28.90 1.34
C PRO A 316 -3.13 27.76 0.61
N HIS A 317 -1.96 28.01 0.04
CA HIS A 317 -1.16 26.98 -0.62
C HIS A 317 -0.34 26.14 0.37
N THR A 318 -0.07 26.66 1.55
CA THR A 318 0.72 26.00 2.60
C THR A 318 -0.09 25.62 3.84
N LEU A 319 -1.41 25.82 3.82
CA LEU A 319 -2.35 25.18 4.74
C LEU A 319 -2.93 23.95 4.06
N LEU A 320 -2.70 22.78 4.62
CA LEU A 320 -3.07 21.50 4.00
C LEU A 320 -4.10 20.77 4.84
N VAL A 321 -5.24 20.47 4.23
CA VAL A 321 -6.25 19.55 4.79
C VAL A 321 -5.99 18.16 4.23
N ASP A 322 -5.70 17.22 5.12
CA ASP A 322 -5.46 15.81 4.81
C ASP A 322 -6.73 15.02 5.16
N ALA A 323 -7.47 14.59 4.14
CA ALA A 323 -8.70 13.83 4.27
C ALA A 323 -8.43 12.32 4.09
N PRO A 324 -8.82 11.46 5.04
CA PRO A 324 -8.74 10.02 4.83
C PRO A 324 -9.75 9.55 3.78
N PRO A 325 -9.47 8.47 3.02
CA PRO A 325 -10.45 7.85 2.14
C PRO A 325 -11.62 7.29 2.95
N ALA A 326 -12.82 7.27 2.35
CA ALA A 326 -14.03 6.74 2.98
C ALA A 326 -14.06 5.21 3.04
N GLU A 327 -13.30 4.54 2.16
CA GLU A 327 -13.26 3.09 2.06
C GLU A 327 -12.59 2.44 3.28
N ARG A 328 -13.11 1.28 3.68
CA ARG A 328 -12.48 0.49 4.76
C ARG A 328 -11.22 -0.19 4.26
N GLU A 329 -10.13 -0.05 5.01
CA GLU A 329 -8.82 -0.63 4.66
C GLU A 329 -8.71 -2.13 4.95
N VAL A 330 -9.59 -2.67 5.80
CA VAL A 330 -9.39 -4.00 6.35
C VAL A 330 -10.70 -4.79 6.35
N GLU A 331 -10.81 -5.75 5.43
CA GLU A 331 -11.79 -6.84 5.49
C GLU A 331 -11.06 -8.16 5.74
N PHE A 332 -11.33 -8.80 6.88
CA PHE A 332 -10.77 -10.12 7.19
C PHE A 332 -11.78 -11.23 6.85
N ARG A 333 -11.71 -11.73 5.62
CA ARG A 333 -12.57 -12.85 5.16
C ARG A 333 -11.92 -14.22 5.35
N LEU A 334 -10.77 -14.30 6.02
CA LEU A 334 -10.02 -15.54 6.20
C LEU A 334 -10.83 -16.54 7.03
N GLN A 335 -10.99 -17.75 6.52
CA GLN A 335 -11.65 -18.85 7.22
C GLN A 335 -10.64 -19.70 7.97
N VAL A 336 -11.04 -20.18 9.14
CA VAL A 336 -10.28 -21.08 10.01
C VAL A 336 -10.99 -22.43 10.08
N ARG A 337 -10.28 -23.49 9.72
CA ARG A 337 -10.75 -24.87 9.81
C ARG A 337 -10.39 -25.46 11.17
N GLU A 338 -11.39 -25.71 12.00
CA GLU A 338 -11.22 -26.40 13.27
C GLU A 338 -11.28 -27.92 13.10
N ARG A 339 -10.52 -28.63 13.92
CA ARG A 339 -10.57 -30.08 13.95
C ARG A 339 -11.82 -30.55 14.71
N PRO A 340 -12.48 -31.61 14.25
CA PRO A 340 -13.51 -32.25 15.06
C PRO A 340 -12.93 -32.77 16.37
N ALA A 341 -13.74 -32.78 17.42
CA ALA A 341 -13.36 -33.32 18.71
C ALA A 341 -12.90 -34.81 18.55
N ARG A 342 -11.81 -35.21 19.26
CA ARG A 342 -11.14 -36.51 19.10
C ARG A 342 -12.05 -37.72 19.24
N HIS A 343 -13.25 -37.58 19.81
CA HIS A 343 -14.19 -38.68 20.07
C HIS A 343 -15.47 -38.61 19.25
N ALA A 344 -15.58 -37.68 18.31
CA ALA A 344 -16.79 -37.56 17.46
C ALA A 344 -16.60 -38.37 16.19
N MET A 345 -17.03 -39.65 16.20
CA MET A 345 -17.08 -40.49 15.00
C MET A 345 -18.00 -39.84 13.96
N GLY A 346 -17.46 -39.57 12.75
CA GLY A 346 -18.20 -38.96 11.65
C GLY A 346 -18.33 -37.44 11.70
N ALA A 347 -17.65 -36.73 12.63
CA ALA A 347 -17.72 -35.29 12.70
C ALA A 347 -16.98 -34.59 11.53
N THR A 348 -17.68 -33.73 10.82
CA THR A 348 -17.11 -32.86 9.79
C THR A 348 -16.29 -31.74 10.44
N HIS A 349 -15.34 -31.17 9.70
CA HIS A 349 -14.63 -29.96 10.11
C HIS A 349 -15.60 -28.81 10.31
N ARG A 350 -15.36 -27.98 11.32
CA ARG A 350 -16.07 -26.72 11.51
C ARG A 350 -15.28 -25.59 10.87
N TRP A 351 -15.99 -24.64 10.29
CA TRP A 351 -15.42 -23.49 9.61
C TRP A 351 -15.92 -22.21 10.28
N HIS A 352 -15.02 -21.33 10.61
CA HIS A 352 -15.31 -20.05 11.25
C HIS A 352 -14.52 -18.95 10.54
N ARG A 353 -15.04 -17.73 10.53
CA ARG A 353 -14.22 -16.57 10.17
C ARG A 353 -13.18 -16.32 11.26
N LEU A 354 -12.01 -15.83 10.90
CA LEU A 354 -10.96 -15.51 11.86
C LEU A 354 -11.45 -14.51 12.92
N GLU A 355 -12.25 -13.52 12.53
CA GLU A 355 -12.85 -12.54 13.44
C GLU A 355 -13.84 -13.15 14.45
N ASP A 356 -14.52 -14.25 14.10
CA ASP A 356 -15.47 -14.92 14.99
C ASP A 356 -14.74 -15.69 16.12
N VAL A 357 -13.56 -16.22 15.83
CA VAL A 357 -12.76 -17.02 16.76
C VAL A 357 -11.63 -16.25 17.42
N SER A 358 -11.39 -15.00 17.00
CA SER A 358 -10.35 -14.13 17.57
C SER A 358 -10.94 -12.78 18.00
N PRO A 359 -11.11 -12.53 19.31
CA PRO A 359 -11.55 -11.24 19.83
C PRO A 359 -10.60 -10.09 19.45
N VAL A 360 -9.29 -10.36 19.35
CA VAL A 360 -8.29 -9.36 18.95
C VAL A 360 -8.52 -8.90 17.51
N VAL A 361 -8.70 -9.87 16.58
CA VAL A 361 -8.96 -9.55 15.17
C VAL A 361 -10.29 -8.80 15.03
N ARG A 362 -11.31 -9.19 15.77
CA ARG A 362 -12.62 -8.51 15.76
C ARG A 362 -12.51 -7.05 16.19
N SER A 363 -11.85 -6.79 17.32
CA SER A 363 -11.68 -5.42 17.81
C SER A 363 -10.85 -4.56 16.84
N LEU A 364 -9.77 -5.11 16.26
CA LEU A 364 -8.97 -4.40 15.28
C LEU A 364 -9.76 -4.08 14.00
N ALA A 365 -10.59 -5.04 13.52
CA ALA A 365 -11.34 -4.89 12.27
C ALA A 365 -12.51 -3.91 12.38
N HIS A 366 -13.20 -3.85 13.52
CA HIS A 366 -14.47 -3.15 13.65
C HIS A 366 -14.42 -1.88 14.51
N GLU A 367 -13.46 -1.76 15.44
CA GLU A 367 -13.46 -0.71 16.45
C GLU A 367 -12.27 0.23 16.39
N GLN A 368 -11.09 -0.25 15.97
CA GLN A 368 -9.86 0.53 16.15
C GLN A 368 -9.28 1.07 14.84
N PHE A 369 -9.38 0.31 13.75
CA PHE A 369 -8.61 0.60 12.55
C PHE A 369 -9.10 1.86 11.84
N ASP A 370 -10.35 1.90 11.41
CA ASP A 370 -10.88 3.01 10.63
C ASP A 370 -11.24 4.23 11.51
N ASP A 371 -11.73 4.00 12.73
CA ASP A 371 -12.25 5.08 13.58
C ASP A 371 -11.16 5.88 14.29
N LEU A 372 -10.02 5.26 14.62
CA LEU A 372 -8.95 5.89 15.39
C LEU A 372 -7.68 6.18 14.57
N VAL A 373 -7.36 5.37 13.55
CA VAL A 373 -6.15 5.52 12.75
C VAL A 373 -6.33 6.52 11.61
N LYS A 374 -7.45 6.43 10.90
CA LYS A 374 -7.78 7.32 9.79
C LYS A 374 -8.29 8.67 10.29
N ARG A 375 -7.42 9.62 10.44
CA ARG A 375 -7.73 10.96 10.98
C ARG A 375 -7.74 12.02 9.90
N VAL A 376 -8.66 12.93 9.98
CA VAL A 376 -8.54 14.24 9.31
C VAL A 376 -7.45 15.03 10.01
N ARG A 377 -6.53 15.62 9.25
CA ARG A 377 -5.42 16.42 9.80
C ARG A 377 -5.30 17.76 9.09
N ILE A 378 -4.87 18.75 9.85
CA ILE A 378 -4.47 20.05 9.32
C ILE A 378 -2.95 20.17 9.49
N PHE A 379 -2.26 20.44 8.38
CA PHE A 379 -0.83 20.67 8.36
C PHE A 379 -0.52 22.08 7.85
N ALA A 380 0.52 22.68 8.38
CA ALA A 380 1.03 23.97 7.92
C ALA A 380 2.54 24.08 8.18
N ASP A 381 3.15 25.15 7.65
CA ASP A 381 4.52 25.52 8.02
C ASP A 381 4.63 25.67 9.55
N PRO A 382 5.77 25.37 10.16
CA PRO A 382 5.92 25.34 11.62
C PRO A 382 5.37 26.55 12.39
N VAL A 383 5.55 27.76 11.87
CA VAL A 383 5.09 28.99 12.57
C VAL A 383 3.56 29.10 12.57
N PRO A 384 2.86 29.11 11.43
CA PRO A 384 1.40 29.13 11.43
C PRO A 384 0.79 27.88 12.08
N ALA A 385 1.42 26.70 11.99
CA ALA A 385 0.93 25.50 12.64
C ALA A 385 0.80 25.63 14.15
N ALA A 386 1.77 26.28 14.82
CA ALA A 386 1.73 26.54 16.25
C ALA A 386 0.59 27.50 16.63
N ALA A 387 0.40 28.58 15.86
CA ALA A 387 -0.69 29.53 16.08
C ALA A 387 -2.08 28.87 15.87
N ILE A 388 -2.24 28.06 14.82
CA ILE A 388 -3.47 27.33 14.53
C ILE A 388 -3.79 26.34 15.64
N ALA A 389 -2.78 25.60 16.15
CA ALA A 389 -2.95 24.62 17.22
C ALA A 389 -3.48 25.25 18.53
N SER A 390 -3.21 26.55 18.76
CA SER A 390 -3.67 27.31 19.92
C SER A 390 -4.95 28.10 19.65
N CYS A 391 -5.56 27.95 18.45
CA CYS A 391 -6.76 28.71 18.09
C CYS A 391 -7.99 28.15 18.79
N GLU A 392 -8.61 28.97 19.64
CA GLU A 392 -9.89 28.59 20.26
C GLU A 392 -11.01 28.52 19.21
N GLY A 393 -11.90 27.53 19.33
CA GLY A 393 -13.00 27.32 18.41
C GLY A 393 -12.57 26.82 17.01
N LEU A 394 -11.40 26.18 16.90
CA LEU A 394 -10.87 25.71 15.62
C LEU A 394 -11.83 24.77 14.89
N GLU A 395 -12.58 23.91 15.61
CA GLU A 395 -13.55 22.99 15.00
C GLU A 395 -14.68 23.74 14.30
N ASP A 396 -15.23 24.78 14.95
CA ASP A 396 -16.28 25.62 14.36
C ASP A 396 -15.79 26.32 13.10
N ILE A 397 -14.57 26.87 13.14
CA ILE A 397 -13.95 27.54 11.98
C ILE A 397 -13.76 26.54 10.82
N ILE A 398 -13.38 25.30 11.12
CA ILE A 398 -13.26 24.23 10.11
C ILE A 398 -14.64 23.91 9.53
N LEU A 399 -15.66 23.70 10.37
CA LEU A 399 -17.02 23.36 9.90
C LEU A 399 -17.62 24.50 9.05
N GLU A 400 -17.39 25.74 9.43
CA GLU A 400 -17.76 26.89 8.61
C GLU A 400 -17.02 26.93 7.26
N ALA A 401 -15.71 26.59 7.25
CA ALA A 401 -14.94 26.53 6.01
C ALA A 401 -15.39 25.37 5.10
N VAL A 402 -16.00 24.33 5.66
CA VAL A 402 -16.60 23.22 4.90
C VAL A 402 -17.96 23.63 4.31
N ALA A 403 -18.76 24.38 5.04
CA ALA A 403 -20.11 24.78 4.62
C ALA A 403 -20.11 25.81 3.48
N GLY A 404 -19.04 26.57 3.28
CA GLY A 404 -18.87 27.56 2.21
C GLY A 404 -18.57 28.91 2.73
#